data_ac8ac5b38fef07a2d53d2ad71f2efe7d
#
_entry.id   ac8ac5b38fef07a2d53d2ad71f2efe7d
#
_cell.length_a   1.000
_cell.length_b   1.000
_cell.length_c   1.000
_cell.angle_alpha   90.00
_cell.angle_beta   90.00
_cell.angle_gamma   90.00
#
_symmetry.space_group_name_H-M   'P 1'
#
loop_
_entity.id
_entity.type
_entity.pdbx_description
1 polymer ?
#
loop_
_entity_poly.entity_id
_entity_poly.type
_entity_poly.pdbx_seq_one_letter_code
_entity_poly.pdbx_strand_id
1 'polypeptide(L)'
;MKKILLFTCMLVAGLCITSCSKDDSGSDENVSNELDGLWACTANYFGDGDSYIYDNSTDYLLEFSNGIIQDYDGEECPFINGYITGSLSDFNLENVAEYQLKGNEIWIGGFLWLKVEFINNDKLKLINTDSIGDYSIYERVKGFK
;
A
#
# COMPACT_ATOMS: atom_id res chain seq x y z
N MET A 1 8.48 -10.97 -16.26
CA MET A 1 7.02 -10.99 -16.56
C MET A 1 6.33 -10.04 -15.60
N LYS A 2 5.86 -8.89 -16.11
CA LYS A 2 5.10 -7.93 -15.29
C LYS A 2 3.72 -8.52 -15.03
N LYS A 3 3.42 -8.88 -13.78
CA LYS A 3 2.04 -9.24 -13.39
C LYS A 3 1.31 -7.93 -13.10
N ILE A 4 0.56 -7.48 -14.11
CA ILE A 4 -0.37 -6.36 -13.97
C ILE A 4 -1.55 -6.86 -13.13
N LEU A 5 -1.71 -6.31 -11.94
CA LEU A 5 -2.96 -6.47 -11.17
C LEU A 5 -4.04 -5.65 -11.87
N LEU A 6 -4.87 -6.31 -12.65
CA LEU A 6 -6.01 -5.68 -13.32
C LEU A 6 -7.09 -5.39 -12.28
N PHE A 7 -7.18 -4.13 -11.85
CA PHE A 7 -8.35 -3.62 -11.14
C PHE A 7 -9.45 -3.31 -12.15
N THR A 8 -10.47 -4.15 -12.18
CA THR A 8 -11.70 -3.83 -12.91
C THR A 8 -12.56 -2.96 -12.00
N CYS A 9 -12.57 -1.64 -12.25
CA CYS A 9 -13.47 -0.69 -11.60
C CYS A 9 -14.93 -1.03 -11.94
N MET A 10 -15.70 -1.58 -11.00
CA MET A 10 -17.15 -1.52 -11.03
C MET A 10 -17.61 -0.31 -10.22
N LEU A 11 -18.04 0.70 -10.96
CA LEU A 11 -18.77 1.84 -10.43
C LEU A 11 -20.18 1.39 -10.02
N VAL A 12 -20.45 1.31 -8.74
CA VAL A 12 -21.82 1.22 -8.22
C VAL A 12 -22.07 2.40 -7.29
N ALA A 13 -22.80 3.36 -7.78
CA ALA A 13 -23.42 4.40 -6.98
C ALA A 13 -24.57 3.81 -6.15
N GLY A 14 -24.58 4.03 -4.84
CA GLY A 14 -25.69 3.58 -4.00
C GLY A 14 -25.60 4.04 -2.56
N LEU A 15 -26.21 5.21 -2.31
CA LEU A 15 -26.97 5.62 -1.12
C LEU A 15 -26.43 5.36 0.30
N CYS A 16 -26.25 6.49 0.98
CA CYS A 16 -26.10 6.70 2.42
C CYS A 16 -27.09 5.90 3.26
N ILE A 17 -26.59 5.14 4.21
CA ILE A 17 -27.31 4.89 5.45
C ILE A 17 -26.36 5.19 6.62
N THR A 18 -26.61 6.31 7.28
CA THR A 18 -26.04 6.62 8.59
C THR A 18 -26.57 5.62 9.59
N SER A 19 -25.71 4.78 10.11
CA SER A 19 -25.94 4.01 11.31
C SER A 19 -24.80 4.25 12.26
N CYS A 20 -25.01 5.16 13.21
CA CYS A 20 -24.18 5.26 14.42
C CYS A 20 -24.38 3.99 15.25
N SER A 21 -23.36 3.16 15.34
CA SER A 21 -23.18 2.26 16.47
C SER A 21 -21.80 2.51 17.04
N LYS A 22 -21.80 3.08 18.25
CA LYS A 22 -20.61 3.13 19.10
C LYS A 22 -20.25 1.70 19.49
N ASP A 23 -19.14 1.20 18.97
CA ASP A 23 -18.41 0.11 19.57
C ASP A 23 -16.95 0.56 19.73
N ASP A 24 -16.49 0.50 20.99
CA ASP A 24 -15.13 0.76 21.42
C ASP A 24 -14.16 -0.20 20.70
N SER A 25 -13.42 0.30 19.72
CA SER A 25 -12.21 -0.34 19.24
C SER A 25 -11.10 0.70 19.12
N GLY A 26 -10.42 0.97 20.24
CA GLY A 26 -9.28 1.88 20.30
C GLY A 26 -8.00 1.38 19.65
N SER A 27 -8.07 0.34 18.79
CA SER A 27 -6.93 -0.19 18.04
C SER A 27 -6.87 0.27 16.59
N ASP A 28 -7.99 0.63 15.98
CA ASP A 28 -8.03 0.93 14.54
C ASP A 28 -7.50 2.33 14.20
N GLU A 29 -7.67 3.31 15.10
CA GLU A 29 -7.17 4.67 14.90
C GLU A 29 -5.63 4.77 14.95
N ASN A 30 -4.97 3.96 15.77
CA ASN A 30 -3.50 4.00 15.85
C ASN A 30 -2.85 3.41 14.61
N VAL A 31 -3.37 2.31 14.09
CA VAL A 31 -2.81 1.65 12.90
C VAL A 31 -3.05 2.51 11.65
N SER A 32 -4.19 3.22 11.56
CA SER A 32 -4.44 4.13 10.42
C SER A 32 -3.43 5.26 10.37
N ASN A 33 -3.14 5.89 11.52
CA ASN A 33 -2.16 6.97 11.59
C ASN A 33 -0.73 6.51 11.30
N GLU A 34 -0.37 5.29 11.67
CA GLU A 34 0.94 4.72 11.36
C GLU A 34 1.08 4.33 9.89
N LEU A 35 -0.03 3.97 9.23
CA LEU A 35 -0.04 3.60 7.82
C LEU A 35 0.01 4.83 6.90
N ASP A 36 -0.58 5.97 7.32
CA ASP A 36 -0.63 7.18 6.50
C ASP A 36 0.76 7.64 6.06
N GLY A 37 0.88 7.95 4.79
CA GLY A 37 2.09 8.43 4.14
C GLY A 37 2.40 7.73 2.83
N LEU A 38 3.54 8.09 2.27
CA LEU A 38 4.06 7.53 1.03
C LEU A 38 5.11 6.45 1.35
N TRP A 39 4.99 5.32 0.66
CA TRP A 39 5.80 4.13 0.88
C TRP A 39 6.39 3.65 -0.43
N ALA A 40 7.70 3.43 -0.46
CA ALA A 40 8.43 2.90 -1.60
C ALA A 40 8.61 1.37 -1.48
N CYS A 41 8.29 0.62 -2.53
CA CYS A 41 8.57 -0.81 -2.59
C CYS A 41 10.08 -1.05 -2.66
N THR A 42 10.59 -1.88 -1.76
CA THR A 42 12.02 -2.23 -1.71
C THR A 42 12.30 -3.71 -1.92
N ALA A 43 11.28 -4.56 -1.85
CA ALA A 43 11.39 -5.98 -2.20
C ALA A 43 10.02 -6.61 -2.45
N ASN A 44 9.99 -7.56 -3.36
CA ASN A 44 8.85 -8.45 -3.61
C ASN A 44 9.28 -9.90 -3.42
N TYR A 45 8.49 -10.66 -2.69
CA TYR A 45 8.67 -12.10 -2.46
C TYR A 45 7.46 -12.85 -2.98
N PHE A 46 7.70 -13.94 -3.68
CA PHE A 46 6.67 -14.76 -4.31
C PHE A 46 6.59 -16.13 -3.64
N GLY A 47 5.39 -16.70 -3.57
CA GLY A 47 5.13 -17.97 -2.90
C GLY A 47 5.85 -19.19 -3.51
N ASP A 48 6.39 -19.06 -4.71
CA ASP A 48 7.23 -20.05 -5.39
C ASP A 48 8.72 -20.01 -4.94
N GLY A 49 9.06 -19.05 -4.09
CA GLY A 49 10.41 -18.86 -3.56
C GLY A 49 11.26 -17.84 -4.33
N ASP A 50 10.74 -17.30 -5.42
CA ASP A 50 11.39 -16.22 -6.14
C ASP A 50 11.28 -14.90 -5.37
N SER A 51 12.22 -14.00 -5.62
CA SER A 51 12.20 -12.64 -5.05
C SER A 51 12.82 -11.63 -5.99
N TYR A 52 12.35 -10.40 -5.88
CA TYR A 52 12.97 -9.23 -6.51
C TYR A 52 13.28 -8.20 -5.44
N ILE A 53 14.56 -7.86 -5.30
CA ILE A 53 15.04 -6.90 -4.29
C ILE A 53 15.59 -5.69 -5.03
N TYR A 54 15.07 -4.51 -4.70
CA TYR A 54 15.56 -3.24 -5.22
C TYR A 54 16.80 -2.82 -4.43
N ASP A 55 17.94 -2.74 -5.09
CA ASP A 55 19.20 -2.32 -4.43
C ASP A 55 19.32 -0.80 -4.43
N ASN A 56 18.90 -0.18 -3.31
CA ASN A 56 18.84 1.27 -3.14
C ASN A 56 18.02 2.00 -4.22
N SER A 57 16.96 1.36 -4.70
CA SER A 57 16.07 1.89 -5.74
C SER A 57 14.62 1.52 -5.48
N THR A 58 13.71 2.09 -6.26
CA THR A 58 12.29 1.74 -6.31
C THR A 58 11.70 2.16 -7.66
N ASP A 59 10.68 1.44 -8.12
CA ASP A 59 9.87 1.80 -9.28
C ASP A 59 8.37 1.88 -8.93
N TYR A 60 8.00 1.56 -7.68
CA TYR A 60 6.62 1.46 -7.26
C TYR A 60 6.39 2.10 -5.89
N LEU A 61 5.34 2.96 -5.81
CA LEU A 61 4.97 3.65 -4.60
C LEU A 61 3.53 3.37 -4.21
N LEU A 62 3.26 3.33 -2.91
CA LEU A 62 1.92 3.35 -2.32
C LEU A 62 1.77 4.56 -1.42
N GLU A 63 0.66 5.27 -1.56
CA GLU A 63 0.27 6.35 -0.66
C GLU A 63 -1.02 5.97 0.06
N PHE A 64 -1.00 6.08 1.38
CA PHE A 64 -2.17 5.95 2.23
C PHE A 64 -2.49 7.32 2.83
N SER A 65 -3.70 7.82 2.61
CA SER A 65 -4.12 9.12 3.13
C SER A 65 -5.63 9.18 3.29
N ASN A 66 -6.09 9.43 4.51
CA ASN A 66 -7.51 9.66 4.80
C ASN A 66 -8.47 8.57 4.27
N GLY A 67 -8.09 7.31 4.39
CA GLY A 67 -8.89 6.18 3.90
C GLY A 67 -8.84 5.97 2.38
N ILE A 68 -7.94 6.65 1.70
CA ILE A 68 -7.65 6.48 0.28
C ILE A 68 -6.29 5.82 0.13
N ILE A 69 -6.20 4.81 -0.70
CA ILE A 69 -4.95 4.23 -1.18
C ILE A 69 -4.74 4.62 -2.64
N GLN A 70 -3.52 5.04 -2.95
CA GLN A 70 -3.09 5.36 -4.32
C GLN A 70 -1.82 4.57 -4.61
N ASP A 71 -1.74 3.98 -5.78
CA ASP A 71 -0.51 3.34 -6.24
C ASP A 71 0.04 4.03 -7.48
N TYR A 72 1.36 4.07 -7.52
CA TYR A 72 2.11 4.75 -8.56
C TYR A 72 3.17 3.80 -9.11
N ASP A 73 3.30 3.74 -10.43
CA ASP A 73 4.31 2.97 -11.14
C ASP A 73 5.19 3.92 -11.96
N GLY A 74 6.49 3.65 -12.01
CA GLY A 74 7.44 4.49 -12.69
C GLY A 74 8.65 3.74 -13.23
N GLU A 75 9.63 4.50 -13.72
CA GLU A 75 10.94 3.96 -13.98
C GLU A 75 11.71 3.78 -12.67
N GLU A 76 12.54 2.76 -12.60
CA GLU A 76 13.39 2.52 -11.44
C GLU A 76 14.29 3.73 -11.16
N CYS A 77 14.19 4.29 -9.98
CA CYS A 77 14.95 5.46 -9.56
C CYS A 77 15.63 5.24 -8.21
N PRO A 78 16.71 5.96 -7.88
CA PRO A 78 17.41 5.82 -6.61
C PRO A 78 16.51 6.14 -5.42
N PHE A 79 16.46 5.22 -4.43
CA PHE A 79 15.80 5.38 -3.15
C PHE A 79 16.79 5.07 -2.03
N ILE A 80 17.27 6.10 -1.35
CA ILE A 80 18.36 5.98 -0.36
C ILE A 80 17.96 6.70 0.93
N ASN A 81 18.00 5.97 2.05
CA ASN A 81 17.70 6.50 3.39
C ASN A 81 16.32 7.16 3.53
N GLY A 82 15.35 6.69 2.74
CA GLY A 82 13.99 7.23 2.72
C GLY A 82 13.77 8.38 1.73
N TYR A 83 14.75 8.70 0.89
CA TYR A 83 14.63 9.76 -0.12
C TYR A 83 14.70 9.21 -1.53
N ILE A 84 13.74 9.63 -2.36
CA ILE A 84 13.67 9.33 -3.79
C ILE A 84 14.44 10.43 -4.55
N THR A 85 15.28 10.03 -5.50
CA THR A 85 15.88 10.97 -6.45
C THR A 85 14.86 11.26 -7.55
N GLY A 86 14.41 12.53 -7.63
CA GLY A 86 13.38 12.95 -8.58
C GLY A 86 12.16 13.56 -7.89
N SER A 87 10.99 13.36 -8.45
CA SER A 87 9.72 13.89 -7.94
C SER A 87 8.58 12.87 -8.06
N LEU A 88 7.49 13.07 -7.33
CA LEU A 88 6.30 12.22 -7.47
C LEU A 88 5.73 12.25 -8.90
N SER A 89 5.92 13.33 -9.65
CA SER A 89 5.48 13.44 -11.05
C SER A 89 6.23 12.53 -12.03
N ASP A 90 7.32 11.92 -11.61
CA ASP A 90 8.06 10.93 -12.40
C ASP A 90 7.41 9.54 -12.34
N PHE A 91 6.41 9.38 -11.47
CA PHE A 91 5.59 8.19 -11.33
C PHE A 91 4.17 8.43 -11.88
N ASN A 92 3.62 7.43 -12.54
CA ASN A 92 2.25 7.46 -13.06
C ASN A 92 1.29 6.94 -11.98
N LEU A 93 0.24 7.72 -11.69
CA LEU A 93 -0.84 7.24 -10.85
C LEU A 93 -1.62 6.15 -11.61
N GLU A 94 -1.58 4.91 -11.09
CA GLU A 94 -2.21 3.76 -11.72
C GLU A 94 -3.61 3.51 -11.16
N ASN A 95 -3.76 3.52 -9.84
CA ASN A 95 -5.03 3.26 -9.20
C ASN A 95 -5.28 4.17 -8.00
N VAL A 96 -6.57 4.40 -7.73
CA VAL A 96 -7.07 5.09 -6.54
C VAL A 96 -8.24 4.29 -6.00
N ALA A 97 -8.24 3.96 -4.72
CA ALA A 97 -9.34 3.24 -4.09
C ALA A 97 -9.59 3.72 -2.67
N GLU A 98 -10.85 3.68 -2.24
CA GLU A 98 -11.20 3.81 -0.83
C GLU A 98 -10.91 2.48 -0.12
N TYR A 99 -10.28 2.53 1.04
CA TYR A 99 -10.04 1.36 1.86
C TYR A 99 -10.62 1.49 3.25
N GLN A 100 -10.88 0.35 3.88
CA GLN A 100 -11.21 0.24 5.29
C GLN A 100 -10.11 -0.57 5.98
N LEU A 101 -9.61 -0.06 7.09
CA LEU A 101 -8.69 -0.78 7.94
C LEU A 101 -9.48 -1.48 9.06
N LYS A 102 -9.28 -2.79 9.20
CA LYS A 102 -9.88 -3.62 10.26
C LYS A 102 -8.77 -4.38 10.97
N GLY A 103 -8.31 -3.85 12.10
CA GLY A 103 -7.08 -4.33 12.73
C GLY A 103 -5.88 -4.12 11.80
N ASN A 104 -5.25 -5.18 11.37
CA ASN A 104 -4.14 -5.16 10.41
C ASN A 104 -4.56 -5.55 8.98
N GLU A 105 -5.83 -5.52 8.67
CA GLU A 105 -6.39 -5.93 7.39
C GLU A 105 -6.90 -4.73 6.59
N ILE A 106 -6.46 -4.62 5.32
CA ILE A 106 -6.93 -3.62 4.36
C ILE A 106 -8.02 -4.24 3.50
N TRP A 107 -9.20 -3.64 3.55
CA TRP A 107 -10.39 -4.06 2.80
C TRP A 107 -10.74 -3.01 1.76
N ILE A 108 -10.96 -3.44 0.52
CA ILE A 108 -11.37 -2.60 -0.61
C ILE A 108 -12.63 -3.21 -1.24
N GLY A 109 -13.69 -2.40 -1.39
CA GLY A 109 -14.94 -2.85 -2.00
C GLY A 109 -15.61 -4.02 -1.27
N GLY A 110 -15.34 -4.18 0.04
CA GLY A 110 -15.88 -5.27 0.86
C GLY A 110 -15.06 -6.58 0.81
N PHE A 111 -13.94 -6.58 0.10
CA PHE A 111 -13.03 -7.73 0.01
C PHE A 111 -11.73 -7.46 0.77
N LEU A 112 -11.25 -8.47 1.49
CA LEU A 112 -9.93 -8.45 2.10
C LEU A 112 -8.88 -8.46 1.00
N TRP A 113 -8.04 -7.42 0.96
CA TRP A 113 -7.04 -7.25 -0.10
C TRP A 113 -5.63 -7.53 0.41
N LEU A 114 -5.21 -6.87 1.48
CA LEU A 114 -3.87 -7.01 2.05
C LEU A 114 -3.92 -7.15 3.57
N LYS A 115 -2.88 -7.76 4.13
CA LYS A 115 -2.55 -7.67 5.56
C LYS A 115 -1.29 -6.86 5.74
N VAL A 116 -1.27 -6.03 6.78
CA VAL A 116 -0.16 -5.13 7.13
C VAL A 116 0.59 -5.68 8.33
N GLU A 117 1.89 -5.79 8.23
CA GLU A 117 2.79 -6.06 9.37
C GLU A 117 3.84 -4.95 9.43
N PHE A 118 3.83 -4.14 10.48
CA PHE A 118 4.91 -3.17 10.72
C PHE A 118 6.15 -3.87 11.22
N ILE A 119 7.26 -3.73 10.48
CA ILE A 119 8.58 -4.21 10.90
C ILE A 119 9.19 -3.19 11.87
N ASN A 120 9.00 -1.91 11.57
CA ASN A 120 9.30 -0.76 12.43
C ASN A 120 8.54 0.48 11.91
N ASN A 121 8.78 1.67 12.48
CA ASN A 121 8.07 2.91 12.11
C ASN A 121 8.27 3.34 10.65
N ASP A 122 9.37 2.93 10.02
CA ASP A 122 9.74 3.32 8.65
C ASP A 122 9.69 2.13 7.67
N LYS A 123 9.28 0.95 8.11
CA LYS A 123 9.27 -0.25 7.27
C LYS A 123 8.07 -1.14 7.58
N LEU A 124 7.35 -1.52 6.55
CA LEU A 124 6.21 -2.43 6.65
C LEU A 124 6.28 -3.56 5.61
N LYS A 125 5.55 -4.62 5.90
CA LYS A 125 5.32 -5.75 5.02
C LYS A 125 3.83 -5.78 4.66
N LEU A 126 3.54 -5.83 3.37
CA LEU A 126 2.19 -6.05 2.84
C LEU A 126 2.09 -7.47 2.31
N ILE A 127 1.15 -8.24 2.87
CA ILE A 127 0.92 -9.64 2.53
C ILE A 127 -0.28 -9.69 1.61
N ASN A 128 -0.09 -10.26 0.42
CA ASN A 128 -1.18 -10.49 -0.52
C ASN A 128 -2.08 -11.63 -0.01
N THR A 129 -3.39 -11.40 0.05
CA THR A 129 -4.34 -12.41 0.52
C THR A 129 -4.85 -13.32 -0.60
N ASP A 130 -4.69 -12.92 -1.86
CA ASP A 130 -5.10 -13.69 -3.03
C ASP A 130 -4.02 -14.68 -3.51
N SER A 131 -2.78 -14.51 -3.05
CA SER A 131 -1.64 -15.35 -3.44
C SER A 131 -0.90 -15.84 -2.21
N ILE A 132 -0.92 -17.14 -1.98
CA ILE A 132 -0.28 -17.75 -0.80
C ILE A 132 1.24 -17.56 -0.88
N GLY A 133 1.79 -16.88 0.13
CA GLY A 133 3.22 -16.66 0.28
C GLY A 133 3.75 -15.40 -0.40
N ASP A 134 2.93 -14.68 -1.17
CA ASP A 134 3.32 -13.42 -1.78
C ASP A 134 3.26 -12.28 -0.76
N TYR A 135 4.35 -11.53 -0.66
CA TYR A 135 4.38 -10.29 0.13
C TYR A 135 5.41 -9.32 -0.42
N SER A 136 5.25 -8.05 -0.08
CA SER A 136 6.18 -7.00 -0.45
C SER A 136 6.64 -6.21 0.77
N ILE A 137 7.87 -5.73 0.73
CA ILE A 137 8.46 -4.86 1.75
C ILE A 137 8.46 -3.43 1.22
N TYR A 138 7.99 -2.53 2.07
CA TYR A 138 7.95 -1.09 1.79
C TYR A 138 8.70 -0.33 2.86
N GLU A 139 9.36 0.74 2.43
CA GLU A 139 9.99 1.71 3.31
C GLU A 139 9.35 3.09 3.15
N ARG A 140 9.21 3.80 4.26
CA ARG A 140 8.58 5.13 4.29
C ARG A 140 9.40 6.15 3.50
N VAL A 141 8.74 6.84 2.58
CA VAL A 141 9.35 7.96 1.86
C VAL A 141 9.34 9.20 2.75
N LYS A 142 10.52 9.77 2.98
CA LYS A 142 10.73 10.99 3.78
C LYS A 142 10.74 12.24 2.93
N GLY A 143 10.94 12.09 1.63
CA GLY A 143 10.92 13.18 0.68
C GLY A 143 11.61 12.85 -0.65
N PHE A 144 11.66 13.86 -1.49
CA PHE A 144 12.29 13.83 -2.81
C PHE A 144 13.53 14.75 -2.81
N LYS A 145 14.54 14.38 -3.60
CA LYS A 145 15.79 15.14 -3.75
C LYS A 145 16.19 15.30 -5.20
#